data_506d0fb81c51c1eb428846c585cd1d65
#
_entry.id   506d0fb81c51c1eb428846c585cd1d65
#
_cell.length_a   1.000
_cell.length_b   1.000
_cell.length_c   1.000
_cell.angle_alpha   90.00
_cell.angle_beta   90.00
_cell.angle_gamma   90.00
#
_symmetry.space_group_name_H-M   'P 1'
#
loop_
_entity.id
_entity.type
_entity.pdbx_description
1 polymer ?
#
loop_
_entity_poly.entity_id
_entity_poly.type
_entity_poly.pdbx_seq_one_letter_code
_entity_poly.pdbx_strand_id
1 'polypeptide(L)'
;RNRCKEEILSFRCHPLRARSLIESLLSKRAAIQLMPSIERPGLDEYFMEIAIVVAKRSTCLRNQMGALFVKNKRILTTGYNGAPAGLEHCDVVGCAREGVPSGTRHELCPAVHAEQNAIIQAAMHGISIEGATLYCTHQPCILCAKMMINARVAKVVYLHCYPDQTALDFLEQAGIEVVRVEE
;
A
#
# COMPACT_ATOMS: atom_id res chain seq x y z
N ARG A 1 -62.22 -4.07 -25.34
CA ARG A 1 -61.81 -2.69 -25.73
C ARG A 1 -62.64 -1.71 -24.89
N ASN A 2 -61.97 -0.77 -24.15
CA ASN A 2 -62.52 0.26 -23.27
C ASN A 2 -62.84 -0.17 -21.82
N ARG A 3 -61.81 -0.39 -21.02
CA ARG A 3 -61.92 -0.36 -19.54
C ARG A 3 -60.66 0.23 -18.85
N CYS A 4 -59.82 1.00 -19.56
CA CYS A 4 -58.60 1.63 -19.01
C CYS A 4 -58.55 3.14 -19.17
N LYS A 5 -59.69 3.83 -19.36
CA LYS A 5 -59.70 5.29 -19.55
C LYS A 5 -60.39 6.11 -18.46
N GLU A 6 -61.02 5.49 -17.44
CA GLU A 6 -61.79 6.23 -16.43
C GLU A 6 -61.15 6.36 -15.04
N GLU A 7 -59.98 5.76 -14.79
CA GLU A 7 -59.34 5.86 -13.46
C GLU A 7 -58.27 6.98 -13.29
N ILE A 8 -58.08 7.80 -14.31
CA ILE A 8 -57.02 8.86 -14.25
C ILE A 8 -57.52 10.21 -13.75
N LEU A 9 -58.76 10.42 -13.41
CA LEU A 9 -59.33 11.74 -13.13
C LEU A 9 -59.79 11.98 -11.67
N SER A 10 -59.34 11.19 -10.69
CA SER A 10 -59.71 11.48 -9.27
C SER A 10 -58.54 11.66 -8.29
N PHE A 11 -57.34 11.86 -8.74
CA PHE A 11 -56.25 12.29 -7.84
C PHE A 11 -56.34 13.81 -7.61
N ARG A 12 -57.34 14.26 -6.83
CA ARG A 12 -57.29 15.56 -6.19
C ARG A 12 -56.12 15.53 -5.19
N CYS A 13 -55.04 16.19 -5.57
CA CYS A 13 -53.88 16.41 -4.72
C CYS A 13 -54.29 17.25 -3.51
N HIS A 14 -54.53 16.61 -2.36
CA HIS A 14 -54.85 17.32 -1.14
C HIS A 14 -53.61 18.02 -0.64
N PRO A 15 -53.59 19.37 -0.48
CA PRO A 15 -52.38 20.15 -0.17
C PRO A 15 -51.66 19.70 1.13
N LEU A 16 -52.39 19.08 2.06
CA LEU A 16 -51.84 18.51 3.30
C LEU A 16 -50.99 17.25 3.09
N ARG A 17 -51.30 16.41 2.07
CA ARG A 17 -50.47 15.23 1.75
C ARG A 17 -49.16 15.60 1.06
N ALA A 18 -49.16 16.66 0.25
CA ALA A 18 -47.94 17.15 -0.40
C ALA A 18 -46.92 17.73 0.63
N ARG A 19 -47.42 18.48 1.63
CA ARG A 19 -46.57 19.00 2.72
C ARG A 19 -45.92 17.89 3.53
N SER A 20 -46.69 16.89 3.96
CA SER A 20 -46.16 15.74 4.72
C SER A 20 -45.10 14.92 3.93
N LEU A 21 -45.29 14.77 2.63
CA LEU A 21 -44.29 14.09 1.76
C LEU A 21 -43.01 14.95 1.61
N ILE A 22 -43.14 16.25 1.46
CA ILE A 22 -42.00 17.18 1.36
C ILE A 22 -41.22 17.22 2.69
N GLU A 23 -41.92 17.31 3.83
CA GLU A 23 -41.30 17.28 5.16
C GLU A 23 -40.59 15.92 5.42
N SER A 24 -41.19 14.80 5.02
CA SER A 24 -40.54 13.49 5.08
C SER A 24 -39.30 13.36 4.18
N LEU A 25 -39.33 13.96 2.99
CA LEU A 25 -38.16 13.98 2.07
C LEU A 25 -37.06 14.92 2.57
N LEU A 26 -37.43 16.06 3.18
CA LEU A 26 -36.49 16.99 3.78
C LEU A 26 -35.82 16.38 5.03
N SER A 27 -36.60 15.67 5.88
CA SER A 27 -36.07 14.97 7.05
C SER A 27 -35.13 13.83 6.65
N LYS A 28 -35.46 13.09 5.58
CA LYS A 28 -34.56 12.06 5.04
C LYS A 28 -33.28 12.65 4.42
N ARG A 29 -33.35 13.81 3.75
CA ARG A 29 -32.17 14.53 3.27
C ARG A 29 -31.28 15.02 4.43
N ALA A 30 -31.88 15.55 5.49
CA ALA A 30 -31.13 15.95 6.69
C ALA A 30 -30.51 14.76 7.42
N ALA A 31 -31.19 13.60 7.44
CA ALA A 31 -30.64 12.37 8.01
C ALA A 31 -29.50 11.79 7.18
N ILE A 32 -29.52 11.94 5.85
CA ILE A 32 -28.41 11.54 4.96
C ILE A 32 -27.19 12.44 5.18
N GLN A 33 -27.39 13.70 5.54
CA GLN A 33 -26.31 14.68 5.81
C GLN A 33 -25.66 14.49 7.20
N LEU A 34 -26.28 13.69 8.08
CA LEU A 34 -25.79 13.36 9.44
C LEU A 34 -25.06 12.01 9.50
N MET A 35 -24.96 11.27 8.40
CA MET A 35 -24.09 10.11 8.37
C MET A 35 -22.64 10.58 8.29
N PRO A 36 -21.75 10.15 9.22
CA PRO A 36 -20.34 10.45 9.10
C PRO A 36 -19.88 9.95 7.73
N SER A 37 -19.33 10.85 6.92
CA SER A 37 -18.68 10.46 5.67
C SER A 37 -17.56 9.51 6.01
N ILE A 38 -17.63 8.28 5.53
CA ILE A 38 -16.51 7.35 5.62
C ILE A 38 -15.42 7.91 4.70
N GLU A 39 -14.43 8.55 5.27
CA GLU A 39 -13.26 9.03 4.54
C GLU A 39 -12.43 7.82 4.14
N ARG A 40 -12.31 7.60 2.84
CA ARG A 40 -11.48 6.53 2.31
C ARG A 40 -10.05 7.02 2.20
N PRO A 41 -9.05 6.30 2.76
CA PRO A 41 -7.64 6.64 2.55
C PRO A 41 -7.28 6.60 1.06
N GLY A 42 -6.31 7.40 0.65
CA GLY A 42 -5.68 7.32 -0.65
C GLY A 42 -5.08 5.93 -0.90
N LEU A 43 -4.91 5.53 -2.16
CA LEU A 43 -4.35 4.20 -2.44
C LEU A 43 -2.90 4.08 -1.97
N ASP A 44 -2.10 5.13 -2.10
CA ASP A 44 -0.70 5.11 -1.66
C ASP A 44 -0.61 5.04 -0.12
N GLU A 45 -1.47 5.78 0.59
CA GLU A 45 -1.64 5.70 2.05
C GLU A 45 -2.06 4.28 2.49
N TYR A 46 -3.12 3.75 1.91
CA TYR A 46 -3.63 2.41 2.22
C TYR A 46 -2.57 1.31 2.04
N PHE A 47 -1.82 1.32 0.93
CA PHE A 47 -0.79 0.31 0.70
C PHE A 47 0.44 0.55 1.57
N MET A 48 0.77 1.79 1.91
CA MET A 48 1.85 2.07 2.86
C MET A 48 1.52 1.58 4.27
N GLU A 49 0.29 1.75 4.74
CA GLU A 49 -0.17 1.16 6.02
C GLU A 49 0.00 -0.36 6.04
N ILE A 50 -0.32 -1.04 4.92
CA ILE A 50 -0.09 -2.49 4.82
C ILE A 50 1.40 -2.81 4.86
N ALA A 51 2.28 -2.02 4.21
CA ALA A 51 3.73 -2.21 4.30
C ALA A 51 4.24 -2.07 5.74
N ILE A 52 3.70 -1.13 6.50
CA ILE A 52 3.99 -0.95 7.93
C ILE A 52 3.55 -2.19 8.75
N VAL A 53 2.38 -2.74 8.45
CA VAL A 53 1.92 -3.99 9.10
C VAL A 53 2.83 -5.17 8.75
N VAL A 54 3.24 -5.29 7.49
CA VAL A 54 4.20 -6.32 7.04
C VAL A 54 5.54 -6.19 7.78
N ALA A 55 6.03 -4.97 7.99
CA ALA A 55 7.28 -4.70 8.72
C ALA A 55 7.29 -5.28 10.15
N LYS A 56 6.13 -5.35 10.81
CA LYS A 56 6.00 -5.89 12.18
C LYS A 56 6.38 -7.38 12.30
N ARG A 57 6.51 -8.09 11.19
CA ARG A 57 7.00 -9.49 11.18
C ARG A 57 8.52 -9.58 11.18
N SER A 58 9.22 -8.49 10.99
CA SER A 58 10.68 -8.46 11.03
C SER A 58 11.21 -8.71 12.44
N THR A 59 12.25 -9.50 12.54
CA THR A 59 13.03 -9.77 13.76
C THR A 59 14.32 -8.95 13.83
N CYS A 60 14.47 -7.95 12.97
CA CYS A 60 15.63 -7.08 12.96
C CYS A 60 15.63 -6.17 14.20
N LEU A 61 16.72 -6.19 14.96
CA LEU A 61 16.88 -5.38 16.16
C LEU A 61 17.17 -3.90 15.90
N ARG A 62 17.48 -3.54 14.65
CA ARG A 62 17.81 -2.15 14.25
C ARG A 62 16.64 -1.43 13.62
N ASN A 63 16.11 -1.99 12.52
CA ASN A 63 15.01 -1.41 11.77
C ASN A 63 14.12 -2.52 11.21
N GLN A 64 12.85 -2.51 11.57
CA GLN A 64 11.86 -3.39 10.98
C GLN A 64 11.37 -2.77 9.67
N MET A 65 11.61 -3.45 8.56
CA MET A 65 11.25 -2.97 7.24
C MET A 65 10.25 -3.91 6.58
N GLY A 66 9.27 -3.33 5.88
CA GLY A 66 8.27 -4.04 5.12
C GLY A 66 8.17 -3.51 3.70
N ALA A 67 7.84 -4.39 2.77
CA ALA A 67 7.66 -4.07 1.37
C ALA A 67 6.53 -4.90 0.78
N LEU A 68 5.83 -4.35 -0.23
CA LEU A 68 4.87 -5.09 -1.02
C LEU A 68 4.83 -4.58 -2.47
N PHE A 69 4.63 -5.50 -3.40
CA PHE A 69 4.36 -5.17 -4.80
C PHE A 69 2.87 -5.17 -5.06
N VAL A 70 2.41 -4.10 -5.72
CA VAL A 70 1.00 -3.89 -6.08
C VAL A 70 0.88 -3.67 -7.59
N LYS A 71 -0.08 -4.32 -8.22
CA LYS A 71 -0.45 -4.07 -9.62
C LYS A 71 -1.96 -4.12 -9.75
N ASN A 72 -2.55 -3.17 -10.51
CA ASN A 72 -3.99 -3.07 -10.70
C ASN A 72 -4.77 -3.05 -9.36
N LYS A 73 -4.27 -2.34 -8.36
CA LYS A 73 -4.83 -2.25 -7.01
C LYS A 73 -4.90 -3.60 -6.26
N ARG A 74 -4.07 -4.57 -6.64
CA ARG A 74 -3.98 -5.89 -6.00
C ARG A 74 -2.57 -6.10 -5.50
N ILE A 75 -2.43 -6.56 -4.27
CA ILE A 75 -1.16 -7.00 -3.71
C ILE A 75 -0.74 -8.28 -4.42
N LEU A 76 0.46 -8.28 -4.95
CA LEU A 76 1.07 -9.43 -5.62
C LEU A 76 1.89 -10.26 -4.63
N THR A 77 2.82 -9.61 -3.93
CA THR A 77 3.70 -10.22 -2.95
C THR A 77 4.01 -9.26 -1.82
N THR A 78 4.49 -9.79 -0.71
CA THR A 78 4.95 -9.03 0.45
C THR A 78 6.34 -9.52 0.86
N GLY A 79 7.10 -8.69 1.57
CA GLY A 79 8.36 -9.07 2.16
C GLY A 79 8.68 -8.22 3.38
N TYR A 80 9.35 -8.79 4.34
CA TYR A 80 9.95 -8.08 5.48
C TYR A 80 11.41 -8.50 5.61
N ASN A 81 12.23 -7.65 6.21
CA ASN A 81 13.64 -8.00 6.39
C ASN A 81 13.83 -9.03 7.50
N GLY A 82 14.69 -10.00 7.27
CA GLY A 82 14.93 -11.08 8.23
C GLY A 82 15.96 -12.08 7.74
N ALA A 83 16.42 -12.96 8.64
CA ALA A 83 17.36 -14.01 8.30
C ALA A 83 16.78 -14.93 7.19
N PRO A 84 17.64 -15.48 6.31
CA PRO A 84 17.22 -16.51 5.35
C PRO A 84 16.59 -17.71 6.03
N ALA A 85 15.74 -18.43 5.31
CA ALA A 85 15.09 -19.65 5.81
C ALA A 85 16.16 -20.67 6.30
N GLY A 86 15.96 -21.18 7.50
CA GLY A 86 16.86 -22.15 8.12
C GLY A 86 18.01 -21.54 8.93
N LEU A 87 18.17 -20.22 8.94
CA LEU A 87 19.11 -19.53 9.83
C LEU A 87 18.40 -18.90 11.02
N GLU A 88 19.12 -18.79 12.15
CA GLU A 88 18.63 -18.13 13.35
C GLU A 88 18.40 -16.63 13.11
N HIS A 89 17.36 -16.10 13.71
CA HIS A 89 16.99 -14.70 13.60
C HIS A 89 17.81 -13.79 14.54
N CYS A 90 17.92 -12.50 14.17
CA CYS A 90 18.70 -11.53 14.93
C CYS A 90 18.23 -11.32 16.38
N ASP A 91 16.95 -11.52 16.67
CA ASP A 91 16.40 -11.49 18.03
C ASP A 91 16.91 -12.64 18.91
N VAL A 92 17.43 -13.70 18.33
CA VAL A 92 18.04 -14.84 19.02
C VAL A 92 19.57 -14.71 19.09
N VAL A 93 20.23 -14.42 17.95
CA VAL A 93 21.71 -14.44 17.85
C VAL A 93 22.37 -13.07 17.99
N GLY A 94 21.57 -12.00 18.10
CA GLY A 94 22.07 -10.64 18.10
C GLY A 94 22.30 -10.05 16.71
N CYS A 95 22.71 -8.78 16.67
CA CYS A 95 22.93 -8.06 15.43
C CYS A 95 24.41 -8.08 15.03
N ALA A 96 24.76 -8.77 13.94
CA ALA A 96 26.13 -8.81 13.41
C ALA A 96 26.66 -7.39 12.97
N ARG A 97 25.79 -6.39 12.88
CA ARG A 97 26.12 -5.01 12.56
C ARG A 97 25.93 -4.05 13.75
N GLU A 98 26.00 -4.56 14.97
CA GLU A 98 25.97 -3.70 16.17
C GLU A 98 27.14 -2.70 16.14
N GLY A 99 26.85 -1.41 16.39
CA GLY A 99 27.84 -0.33 16.32
C GLY A 99 28.24 0.09 14.88
N VAL A 100 27.79 -0.59 13.84
CA VAL A 100 28.08 -0.22 12.46
C VAL A 100 27.10 0.86 11.98
N PRO A 101 27.53 1.97 11.35
CA PRO A 101 26.64 3.01 10.83
C PRO A 101 25.62 2.45 9.84
N SER A 102 24.42 3.09 9.80
CA SER A 102 23.38 2.75 8.81
C SER A 102 23.90 2.99 7.39
N GLY A 103 23.46 2.17 6.42
CA GLY A 103 23.88 2.31 5.02
C GLY A 103 25.25 1.72 4.69
N THR A 104 26.00 1.17 5.66
CA THR A 104 27.35 0.64 5.43
C THR A 104 27.44 -0.83 5.83
N ARG A 105 28.44 -1.55 5.29
CA ARG A 105 28.81 -2.93 5.65
C ARG A 105 27.62 -3.91 5.57
N HIS A 106 26.85 -3.83 4.48
CA HIS A 106 25.70 -4.73 4.25
C HIS A 106 26.10 -6.20 4.19
N GLU A 107 27.33 -6.48 3.77
CA GLU A 107 27.88 -7.83 3.67
C GLU A 107 27.98 -8.55 5.03
N LEU A 108 27.99 -7.81 6.13
CA LEU A 108 27.97 -8.41 7.47
C LEU A 108 26.58 -8.79 7.93
N CYS A 109 25.54 -8.25 7.31
CA CYS A 109 24.16 -8.50 7.71
C CYS A 109 23.66 -9.82 7.12
N PRO A 110 23.27 -10.81 7.94
CA PRO A 110 22.68 -12.03 7.42
C PRO A 110 21.28 -11.84 6.84
N ALA A 111 20.61 -10.72 7.18
CA ALA A 111 19.22 -10.51 6.78
C ALA A 111 19.09 -10.18 5.29
N VAL A 112 18.13 -10.82 4.66
CA VAL A 112 17.60 -10.43 3.34
C VAL A 112 16.72 -9.21 3.52
N HIS A 113 16.82 -8.22 2.62
CA HIS A 113 16.01 -7.02 2.69
C HIS A 113 14.53 -7.30 2.37
N ALA A 114 13.64 -6.43 2.82
CA ALA A 114 12.19 -6.56 2.63
C ALA A 114 11.83 -6.64 1.14
N GLU A 115 12.41 -5.75 0.31
CA GLU A 115 12.21 -5.70 -1.13
C GLU A 115 12.73 -6.98 -1.81
N GLN A 116 13.89 -7.47 -1.38
CA GLN A 116 14.48 -8.72 -1.90
C GLN A 116 13.57 -9.89 -1.58
N ASN A 117 13.06 -10.01 -0.34
CA ASN A 117 12.12 -11.05 0.04
C ASN A 117 10.83 -11.00 -0.78
N ALA A 118 10.30 -9.80 -1.05
CA ALA A 118 9.12 -9.64 -1.91
C ALA A 118 9.40 -10.08 -3.37
N ILE A 119 10.59 -9.80 -3.91
CA ILE A 119 11.03 -10.27 -5.24
C ILE A 119 11.21 -11.78 -5.25
N ILE A 120 11.85 -12.35 -4.22
CA ILE A 120 12.07 -13.80 -4.09
C ILE A 120 10.71 -14.52 -4.01
N GLN A 121 9.77 -14.01 -3.24
CA GLN A 121 8.40 -14.54 -3.18
C GLN A 121 7.74 -14.54 -4.56
N ALA A 122 7.87 -13.44 -5.30
CA ALA A 122 7.35 -13.37 -6.66
C ALA A 122 7.95 -14.46 -7.55
N ALA A 123 9.28 -14.63 -7.51
CA ALA A 123 9.98 -15.65 -8.28
C ALA A 123 9.57 -17.08 -7.90
N MET A 124 9.46 -17.37 -6.59
CA MET A 124 9.07 -18.71 -6.10
C MET A 124 7.66 -19.12 -6.51
N HIS A 125 6.74 -18.14 -6.65
CA HIS A 125 5.34 -18.39 -6.98
C HIS A 125 5.00 -18.10 -8.45
N GLY A 126 5.97 -17.77 -9.29
CA GLY A 126 5.77 -17.47 -10.71
C GLY A 126 4.92 -16.21 -10.94
N ILE A 127 4.98 -15.24 -10.03
CA ILE A 127 4.23 -13.99 -10.10
C ILE A 127 5.08 -12.92 -10.78
N SER A 128 4.62 -12.38 -11.91
CA SER A 128 5.28 -11.25 -12.55
C SER A 128 5.03 -9.96 -11.78
N ILE A 129 6.10 -9.28 -11.41
CA ILE A 129 6.08 -7.93 -10.82
C ILE A 129 6.40 -6.83 -11.84
N GLU A 130 6.54 -7.18 -13.12
CA GLU A 130 6.74 -6.20 -14.20
C GLU A 130 5.59 -5.19 -14.24
N GLY A 131 5.93 -3.90 -14.25
CA GLY A 131 4.97 -2.80 -14.23
C GLY A 131 4.21 -2.63 -12.90
N ALA A 132 4.66 -3.30 -11.82
CA ALA A 132 4.08 -3.12 -10.49
C ALA A 132 4.59 -1.84 -9.81
N THR A 133 3.88 -1.39 -8.79
CA THR A 133 4.34 -0.40 -7.81
C THR A 133 4.87 -1.12 -6.58
N LEU A 134 6.08 -0.77 -6.15
CA LEU A 134 6.61 -1.14 -4.84
C LEU A 134 6.16 -0.11 -3.80
N TYR A 135 5.61 -0.57 -2.69
CA TYR A 135 5.47 0.20 -1.46
C TYR A 135 6.44 -0.36 -0.43
N CYS A 136 7.30 0.48 0.15
CA CYS A 136 8.25 0.08 1.16
C CYS A 136 8.38 1.12 2.26
N THR A 137 8.55 0.66 3.50
CA THR A 137 8.64 1.55 4.66
C THR A 137 9.88 2.44 4.65
N HIS A 138 10.94 2.03 3.96
CA HIS A 138 12.18 2.78 3.83
C HIS A 138 12.62 2.86 2.37
N GLN A 139 13.31 3.94 2.02
CA GLN A 139 13.95 4.12 0.72
C GLN A 139 14.82 2.90 0.39
N PRO A 140 14.68 2.30 -0.80
CA PRO A 140 15.48 1.16 -1.24
C PRO A 140 16.97 1.50 -1.29
N CYS A 141 17.82 0.56 -0.92
CA CYS A 141 19.25 0.66 -1.16
C CYS A 141 19.61 0.32 -2.62
N ILE A 142 20.86 0.63 -3.02
CA ILE A 142 21.35 0.41 -4.39
C ILE A 142 21.23 -1.06 -4.84
N LEU A 143 21.35 -2.04 -3.95
CA LEU A 143 21.22 -3.46 -4.29
C LEU A 143 19.76 -3.77 -4.67
N CYS A 144 18.79 -3.29 -3.88
CA CYS A 144 17.36 -3.46 -4.17
C CYS A 144 16.96 -2.69 -5.44
N ALA A 145 17.47 -1.46 -5.63
CA ALA A 145 17.20 -0.66 -6.82
C ALA A 145 17.57 -1.40 -8.11
N LYS A 146 18.78 -1.98 -8.17
CA LYS A 146 19.22 -2.77 -9.33
C LYS A 146 18.30 -3.95 -9.64
N MET A 147 17.82 -4.65 -8.62
CA MET A 147 16.89 -5.77 -8.79
C MET A 147 15.54 -5.30 -9.34
N MET A 148 15.02 -4.20 -8.83
CA MET A 148 13.75 -3.61 -9.27
C MET A 148 13.82 -3.11 -10.72
N ILE A 149 14.93 -2.50 -11.12
CA ILE A 149 15.18 -2.06 -12.50
C ILE A 149 15.09 -3.25 -13.45
N ASN A 150 15.83 -4.34 -13.15
CA ASN A 150 15.81 -5.54 -13.97
C ASN A 150 14.45 -6.26 -13.95
N ALA A 151 13.70 -6.17 -12.86
CA ALA A 151 12.33 -6.68 -12.74
C ALA A 151 11.28 -5.77 -13.42
N ARG A 152 11.70 -4.65 -14.02
CA ARG A 152 10.85 -3.67 -14.71
C ARG A 152 9.70 -3.14 -13.85
N VAL A 153 10.00 -2.85 -12.59
CA VAL A 153 9.07 -2.16 -11.69
C VAL A 153 8.77 -0.77 -12.24
N ALA A 154 7.53 -0.32 -12.19
CA ALA A 154 7.13 0.97 -12.77
C ALA A 154 7.25 2.13 -11.78
N LYS A 155 7.00 1.88 -10.50
CA LYS A 155 6.95 2.93 -9.46
C LYS A 155 7.45 2.39 -8.12
N VAL A 156 8.12 3.26 -7.37
CA VAL A 156 8.54 3.03 -5.99
C VAL A 156 7.94 4.11 -5.10
N VAL A 157 7.22 3.71 -4.06
CA VAL A 157 6.66 4.59 -3.02
C VAL A 157 7.31 4.22 -1.70
N TYR A 158 7.91 5.19 -1.00
CA TYR A 158 8.57 4.94 0.27
C TYR A 158 8.22 6.02 1.31
N LEU A 159 8.40 5.69 2.60
CA LEU A 159 8.05 6.56 3.72
C LEU A 159 9.31 7.22 4.30
N HIS A 160 10.23 6.44 4.85
CA HIS A 160 11.42 6.95 5.52
C HIS A 160 12.63 7.02 4.59
N CYS A 161 13.38 8.11 4.66
CA CYS A 161 14.61 8.25 3.91
C CYS A 161 15.69 7.26 4.38
N TYR A 162 16.60 6.93 3.47
CA TYR A 162 17.78 6.12 3.71
C TYR A 162 18.99 6.83 3.06
N PRO A 163 20.19 6.80 3.65
CA PRO A 163 21.34 7.54 3.14
C PRO A 163 21.99 6.86 1.92
N ASP A 164 21.23 6.67 0.85
CA ASP A 164 21.69 6.09 -0.42
C ASP A 164 21.09 6.86 -1.60
N GLN A 165 21.66 8.02 -1.92
CA GLN A 165 21.19 8.83 -3.05
C GLN A 165 21.41 8.10 -4.38
N THR A 166 22.48 7.31 -4.51
CA THR A 166 22.79 6.56 -5.73
C THR A 166 21.66 5.61 -6.12
N ALA A 167 20.96 5.06 -5.14
CA ALA A 167 19.81 4.19 -5.40
C ALA A 167 18.66 4.94 -6.08
N LEU A 168 18.35 6.15 -5.64
CA LEU A 168 17.31 7.00 -6.25
C LEU A 168 17.72 7.41 -7.67
N ASP A 169 18.96 7.88 -7.83
CA ASP A 169 19.50 8.30 -9.14
C ASP A 169 19.39 7.16 -10.18
N PHE A 170 19.66 5.90 -9.77
CA PHE A 170 19.55 4.74 -10.66
C PHE A 170 18.10 4.43 -11.04
N LEU A 171 17.18 4.51 -10.08
CA LEU A 171 15.75 4.30 -10.35
C LEU A 171 15.22 5.34 -11.33
N GLU A 172 15.54 6.62 -11.11
CA GLU A 172 15.13 7.73 -11.99
C GLU A 172 15.74 7.61 -13.39
N GLN A 173 17.05 7.30 -13.49
CA GLN A 173 17.72 7.06 -14.79
C GLN A 173 17.10 5.90 -15.57
N ALA A 174 16.57 4.88 -14.86
CA ALA A 174 15.87 3.76 -15.46
C ALA A 174 14.41 4.08 -15.81
N GLY A 175 13.93 5.29 -15.54
CA GLY A 175 12.56 5.73 -15.81
C GLY A 175 11.53 5.20 -14.83
N ILE A 176 11.96 4.78 -13.64
CA ILE A 176 11.06 4.36 -12.55
C ILE A 176 10.60 5.60 -11.79
N GLU A 177 9.28 5.77 -11.65
CA GLU A 177 8.71 6.85 -10.84
C GLU A 177 9.04 6.61 -9.36
N VAL A 178 9.61 7.61 -8.69
CA VAL A 178 9.96 7.54 -7.27
C VAL A 178 9.17 8.59 -6.49
N VAL A 179 8.42 8.14 -5.49
CA VAL A 179 7.57 9.00 -4.67
C VAL A 179 7.87 8.75 -3.19
N ARG A 180 8.12 9.82 -2.46
CA ARG A 180 8.11 9.78 -1.01
C ARG A 180 6.75 10.22 -0.48
N VAL A 181 6.14 9.43 0.40
CA VAL A 181 4.94 9.83 1.13
C VAL A 181 5.33 10.42 2.48
N GLU A 182 4.53 11.36 2.97
CA GLU A 182 4.66 11.95 4.30
C GLU A 182 3.78 11.17 5.29
N GLU A 183 4.15 11.18 6.59
CA GLU A 183 3.37 10.60 7.68
C GLU A 183 2.12 11.43 7.99
#